data_bc5e346eb12438440ea8e915d6238146
#
_entry.id   bc5e346eb12438440ea8e915d6238146
#
_cell.length_a   1.000
_cell.length_b   1.000
_cell.length_c   1.000
_cell.angle_alpha   90.00
_cell.angle_beta   90.00
_cell.angle_gamma   90.00
#
_symmetry.space_group_name_H-M   'P 1'
#
loop_
_entity.id
_entity.type
_entity.pdbx_description
1 polymer ?
#
loop_
_entity_poly.entity_id
_entity_poly.type
_entity_poly.pdbx_seq_one_letter_code
_entity_poly.pdbx_strand_id
1 'polypeptide(L)'
;MPFGKGWFAGRNLAVSQVTTKYVLWVDDDFVFTARTRLERLVDVLERTPLDLVGGAVREISGFATTYRQLLSVEPGAPGRGNCLRQKRGFHHELVGFPGCVVTDGVVNFFLARTDKVREVGFDPRLSRVAHLEFFLDGLGSLQVGSCSDVVVDHASKLKLPWTSRDARAETYARYRYPGSLDESQVAKHRLLFFKHRLQCMTSE
;
A
#
# COMPACT_ATOMS: atom_id res chain seq x y z
N MET A 1 5.75 20.56 5.52
CA MET A 1 5.03 19.75 6.51
C MET A 1 5.83 19.74 7.82
N PRO A 2 5.21 19.90 9.00
CA PRO A 2 5.95 19.79 10.27
C PRO A 2 6.60 18.40 10.40
N PHE A 3 7.79 18.38 11.02
CA PHE A 3 8.54 17.15 11.24
C PHE A 3 7.74 16.14 12.10
N GLY A 4 7.84 14.85 11.83
CA GLY A 4 7.20 13.80 12.62
C GLY A 4 5.70 13.57 12.40
N LYS A 5 5.11 14.20 11.38
CA LYS A 5 3.67 13.98 11.06
C LYS A 5 3.36 12.61 10.44
N GLY A 6 4.39 11.85 10.09
CA GLY A 6 4.25 10.49 9.57
C GLY A 6 4.00 10.40 8.07
N TRP A 7 3.99 9.17 7.57
CA TRP A 7 3.93 8.89 6.14
C TRP A 7 2.62 9.31 5.50
N PHE A 8 1.49 9.04 6.12
CA PHE A 8 0.20 9.30 5.52
C PHE A 8 -0.10 10.79 5.37
N ALA A 9 0.31 11.60 6.34
CA ALA A 9 0.25 13.05 6.17
C ALA A 9 1.14 13.53 5.01
N GLY A 10 2.34 12.94 4.86
CA GLY A 10 3.24 13.20 3.75
C GLY A 10 2.64 12.77 2.40
N ARG A 11 2.00 11.61 2.37
CA ARG A 11 1.31 11.09 1.18
C ARG A 11 0.18 12.02 0.73
N ASN A 12 -0.68 12.46 1.64
CA ASN A 12 -1.74 13.40 1.31
C ASN A 12 -1.19 14.72 0.75
N LEU A 13 -0.13 15.26 1.37
CA LEU A 13 0.52 16.47 0.87
C LEU A 13 1.10 16.27 -0.52
N ALA A 14 1.79 15.14 -0.77
CA ALA A 14 2.35 14.84 -2.07
C ALA A 14 1.26 14.74 -3.15
N VAL A 15 0.21 13.94 -2.91
CA VAL A 15 -0.88 13.75 -3.87
C VAL A 15 -1.67 15.05 -4.09
N SER A 16 -1.80 15.92 -3.10
CA SER A 16 -2.47 17.22 -3.27
C SER A 16 -1.80 18.12 -4.29
N GLN A 17 -0.49 17.94 -4.54
CA GLN A 17 0.28 18.73 -5.51
C GLN A 17 0.32 18.11 -6.94
N VAL A 18 -0.16 16.87 -7.11
CA VAL A 18 -0.16 16.19 -8.40
C VAL A 18 -1.24 16.79 -9.31
N THR A 19 -0.88 17.19 -10.52
CA THR A 19 -1.81 17.75 -11.52
C THR A 19 -2.08 16.79 -12.69
N THR A 20 -1.32 15.68 -12.76
CA THR A 20 -1.46 14.66 -13.79
C THR A 20 -2.63 13.73 -13.52
N LYS A 21 -3.15 13.11 -14.59
CA LYS A 21 -4.25 12.11 -14.51
C LYS A 21 -3.91 10.93 -13.60
N TYR A 22 -2.65 10.52 -13.62
CA TYR A 22 -2.15 9.38 -12.84
C TYR A 22 -1.05 9.81 -11.89
N VAL A 23 -0.95 9.12 -10.77
CA VAL A 23 0.14 9.19 -9.80
C VAL A 23 0.76 7.80 -9.64
N LEU A 24 2.10 7.74 -9.75
CA LEU A 24 2.86 6.52 -9.47
C LEU A 24 3.32 6.54 -8.01
N TRP A 25 3.02 5.47 -7.32
CA TRP A 25 3.47 5.24 -5.94
C TRP A 25 4.62 4.25 -5.90
N VAL A 26 5.72 4.64 -5.28
CA VAL A 26 6.94 3.83 -5.15
C VAL A 26 7.60 4.06 -3.80
N ASP A 27 8.31 3.06 -3.30
CA ASP A 27 9.23 3.24 -2.18
C ASP A 27 10.58 3.79 -2.68
N ASP A 28 11.31 4.47 -1.84
CA ASP A 28 12.54 5.23 -2.18
C ASP A 28 13.77 4.33 -2.44
N ASP A 29 13.66 3.03 -2.17
CA ASP A 29 14.66 2.02 -2.43
C ASP A 29 14.31 1.08 -3.61
N PHE A 30 13.34 1.47 -4.45
CA PHE A 30 13.02 0.75 -5.68
C PHE A 30 13.87 1.22 -6.86
N VAL A 31 14.37 0.27 -7.64
CA VAL A 31 15.18 0.51 -8.85
C VAL A 31 14.38 0.11 -10.07
N PHE A 32 14.22 1.06 -10.99
CA PHE A 32 13.56 0.84 -12.27
C PHE A 32 14.51 0.15 -13.24
N THR A 33 14.01 -0.85 -13.94
CA THR A 33 14.73 -1.66 -14.93
C THR A 33 13.95 -1.73 -16.23
N ALA A 34 14.49 -2.40 -17.24
CA ALA A 34 13.77 -2.66 -18.50
C ALA A 34 12.44 -3.42 -18.31
N ARG A 35 12.21 -4.05 -17.16
CA ARG A 35 10.96 -4.70 -16.79
C ARG A 35 9.95 -3.76 -16.13
N THR A 36 10.35 -2.54 -15.78
CA THR A 36 9.48 -1.54 -15.15
C THR A 36 8.71 -0.77 -16.24
N ARG A 37 7.88 -1.48 -16.97
CA ARG A 37 7.12 -0.95 -18.11
C ARG A 37 5.87 -0.22 -17.63
N LEU A 38 6.04 1.04 -17.19
CA LEU A 38 4.94 1.86 -16.65
C LEU A 38 3.83 2.12 -17.68
N GLU A 39 4.18 2.19 -18.96
CA GLU A 39 3.24 2.31 -20.08
C GLU A 39 2.20 1.18 -20.10
N ARG A 40 2.58 -0.01 -19.63
CA ARG A 40 1.67 -1.14 -19.50
C ARG A 40 0.62 -0.89 -18.41
N LEU A 41 1.02 -0.30 -17.26
CA LEU A 41 0.08 0.04 -16.21
C LEU A 41 -0.87 1.16 -16.66
N VAL A 42 -0.37 2.12 -17.44
CA VAL A 42 -1.21 3.16 -18.05
C VAL A 42 -2.23 2.53 -19.00
N ASP A 43 -1.80 1.64 -19.90
CA ASP A 43 -2.69 0.96 -20.86
C ASP A 43 -3.81 0.17 -20.14
N VAL A 44 -3.48 -0.50 -19.04
CA VAL A 44 -4.45 -1.18 -18.18
C VAL A 44 -5.50 -0.19 -17.64
N LEU A 45 -5.06 0.93 -17.05
CA LEU A 45 -5.98 1.93 -16.49
C LEU A 45 -6.81 2.65 -17.57
N GLU A 46 -6.28 2.83 -18.78
CA GLU A 46 -7.02 3.47 -19.88
C GLU A 46 -8.11 2.57 -20.48
N ARG A 47 -7.90 1.25 -20.48
CA ARG A 47 -8.76 0.30 -21.17
C ARG A 47 -9.62 -0.57 -20.25
N THR A 48 -9.57 -0.34 -18.95
CA THR A 48 -10.35 -1.06 -17.96
C THR A 48 -10.99 -0.10 -16.95
N PRO A 49 -12.00 -0.56 -16.18
CA PRO A 49 -12.59 0.27 -15.12
C PRO A 49 -11.73 0.38 -13.86
N LEU A 50 -10.50 -0.18 -13.85
CA LEU A 50 -9.63 -0.10 -12.68
C LEU A 50 -9.23 1.35 -12.36
N ASP A 51 -9.15 1.65 -11.07
CA ASP A 51 -8.70 2.92 -10.53
C ASP A 51 -7.24 2.91 -10.13
N LEU A 52 -6.73 1.73 -9.80
CA LEU A 52 -5.36 1.50 -9.34
C LEU A 52 -4.85 0.14 -9.86
N VAL A 53 -3.59 0.11 -10.30
CA VAL A 53 -2.93 -1.13 -10.71
C VAL A 53 -1.52 -1.21 -10.15
N GLY A 54 -1.24 -2.27 -9.40
CA GLY A 54 0.09 -2.57 -8.86
C GLY A 54 0.92 -3.43 -9.78
N GLY A 55 2.23 -3.29 -9.66
CA GLY A 55 3.19 -4.20 -10.28
C GLY A 55 3.71 -5.26 -9.30
N ALA A 56 4.81 -5.90 -9.67
CA ALA A 56 5.55 -6.84 -8.84
C ALA A 56 6.85 -6.21 -8.32
N VAL A 57 7.27 -6.63 -7.15
CA VAL A 57 8.55 -6.24 -6.54
C VAL A 57 9.45 -7.46 -6.54
N ARG A 58 10.66 -7.33 -7.07
CA ARG A 58 11.69 -8.36 -7.06
C ARG A 58 12.74 -8.03 -6.02
N GLU A 59 12.89 -8.92 -5.07
CA GLU A 59 13.93 -8.83 -4.03
C GLU A 59 15.33 -9.16 -4.60
N ILE A 60 16.37 -8.74 -3.91
CA ILE A 60 17.77 -9.06 -4.27
C ILE A 60 18.01 -10.56 -4.37
N SER A 61 17.25 -11.38 -3.64
CA SER A 61 17.27 -12.84 -3.74
C SER A 61 16.77 -13.38 -5.09
N GLY A 62 16.21 -12.51 -5.95
CA GLY A 62 15.59 -12.90 -7.22
C GLY A 62 14.11 -13.28 -7.10
N PHE A 63 13.59 -13.43 -5.89
CA PHE A 63 12.18 -13.72 -5.67
C PHE A 63 11.33 -12.49 -5.98
N ALA A 64 10.30 -12.65 -6.83
CA ALA A 64 9.36 -11.60 -7.16
C ALA A 64 7.97 -11.89 -6.59
N THR A 65 7.31 -10.86 -6.09
CA THR A 65 5.97 -10.98 -5.51
C THR A 65 5.10 -9.79 -5.86
N THR A 66 3.82 -10.05 -6.04
CA THR A 66 2.79 -9.02 -6.32
C THR A 66 2.06 -8.57 -5.06
N TYR A 67 2.19 -9.28 -3.94
CA TYR A 67 1.46 -9.00 -2.67
C TYR A 67 -0.06 -8.84 -2.85
N ARG A 68 -0.66 -9.60 -3.75
CA ARG A 68 -2.11 -9.59 -4.01
C ARG A 68 -2.88 -9.99 -2.76
N GLN A 69 -3.84 -9.17 -2.35
CA GLN A 69 -4.62 -9.35 -1.14
C GLN A 69 -6.11 -9.30 -1.45
N LEU A 70 -6.84 -10.25 -0.89
CA LEU A 70 -8.29 -10.19 -0.77
C LEU A 70 -8.63 -9.74 0.64
N LEU A 71 -9.50 -8.75 0.75
CA LEU A 71 -9.88 -8.11 1.99
C LEU A 71 -11.39 -8.25 2.20
N SER A 72 -11.81 -8.70 3.37
CA SER A 72 -13.22 -8.68 3.76
C SER A 72 -13.36 -8.26 5.22
N VAL A 73 -14.44 -7.55 5.53
CA VAL A 73 -14.79 -7.17 6.89
C VAL A 73 -15.97 -8.04 7.31
N GLU A 74 -15.74 -8.92 8.26
CA GLU A 74 -16.75 -9.81 8.81
C GLU A 74 -17.40 -9.19 10.04
N PRO A 75 -18.74 -9.14 10.15
CA PRO A 75 -19.43 -8.67 11.33
C PRO A 75 -19.04 -9.49 12.55
N GLY A 76 -18.73 -8.82 13.65
CA GLY A 76 -18.57 -9.47 14.95
C GLY A 76 -19.93 -9.82 15.59
N ALA A 77 -19.90 -10.58 16.67
CA ALA A 77 -21.10 -10.84 17.49
C ALA A 77 -21.71 -9.52 18.00
N PRO A 78 -23.02 -9.48 18.32
CA PRO A 78 -23.66 -8.28 18.88
C PRO A 78 -22.87 -7.70 20.05
N GLY A 79 -22.55 -6.39 19.98
CA GLY A 79 -21.73 -5.69 20.96
C GLY A 79 -20.21 -5.89 20.81
N ARG A 80 -19.75 -6.70 19.87
CA ARG A 80 -18.33 -6.84 19.48
C ARG A 80 -18.08 -6.15 18.14
N GLY A 81 -16.88 -5.62 17.96
CA GLY A 81 -16.51 -4.99 16.68
C GLY A 81 -16.25 -6.02 15.59
N ASN A 82 -16.09 -5.53 14.37
CA ASN A 82 -15.85 -6.33 13.17
C ASN A 82 -14.44 -6.96 13.16
N CYS A 83 -14.26 -8.00 12.35
CA CYS A 83 -12.97 -8.62 12.07
C CYS A 83 -12.55 -8.39 10.63
N LEU A 84 -11.32 -7.95 10.42
CA LEU A 84 -10.72 -7.90 9.09
C LEU A 84 -10.15 -9.28 8.74
N ARG A 85 -10.60 -9.84 7.63
CA ARG A 85 -10.01 -11.04 7.04
C ARG A 85 -9.14 -10.65 5.85
N GLN A 86 -7.90 -11.10 5.87
CA GLN A 86 -6.91 -10.86 4.83
C GLN A 86 -6.44 -12.21 4.29
N LYS A 87 -6.54 -12.39 2.97
CA LYS A 87 -6.13 -13.61 2.29
C LYS A 87 -5.26 -13.27 1.09
N ARG A 88 -4.23 -14.05 0.81
CA ARG A 88 -3.49 -13.94 -0.44
C ARG A 88 -4.34 -14.45 -1.59
N GLY A 89 -4.44 -13.67 -2.68
CA GLY A 89 -5.20 -14.09 -3.85
C GLY A 89 -5.71 -12.94 -4.72
N PHE A 90 -6.62 -13.29 -5.60
CA PHE A 90 -7.28 -12.36 -6.51
C PHE A 90 -8.70 -12.85 -6.81
N HIS A 91 -9.56 -11.96 -7.28
CA HIS A 91 -10.95 -12.27 -7.63
C HIS A 91 -11.06 -12.99 -8.99
N HIS A 92 -10.45 -12.39 -10.02
CA HIS A 92 -10.45 -12.94 -11.38
C HIS A 92 -9.33 -12.33 -12.23
N GLU A 93 -9.02 -12.97 -13.34
CA GLU A 93 -8.08 -12.47 -14.33
C GLU A 93 -8.68 -11.31 -15.12
N LEU A 94 -7.84 -10.37 -15.53
CA LEU A 94 -8.25 -9.20 -16.29
C LEU A 94 -8.26 -9.54 -17.78
N VAL A 95 -9.44 -9.54 -18.37
CA VAL A 95 -9.64 -9.88 -19.80
C VAL A 95 -8.84 -8.92 -20.68
N GLY A 96 -8.10 -9.48 -21.63
CA GLY A 96 -7.24 -8.71 -22.55
C GLY A 96 -5.88 -8.29 -21.99
N PHE A 97 -5.60 -8.60 -20.71
CA PHE A 97 -4.34 -8.26 -20.06
C PHE A 97 -3.72 -9.48 -19.35
N PRO A 98 -3.08 -10.40 -20.10
CA PRO A 98 -2.44 -11.57 -19.48
C PRO A 98 -1.46 -11.17 -18.38
N GLY A 99 -1.50 -11.91 -17.25
CA GLY A 99 -0.69 -11.62 -16.06
C GLY A 99 -1.24 -10.54 -15.13
N CYS A 100 -2.35 -9.88 -15.52
CA CYS A 100 -3.05 -8.91 -14.69
C CYS A 100 -4.34 -9.52 -14.10
N VAL A 101 -4.65 -9.15 -12.87
CA VAL A 101 -5.80 -9.67 -12.11
C VAL A 101 -6.49 -8.56 -11.33
N VAL A 102 -7.73 -8.77 -10.93
CA VAL A 102 -8.45 -7.91 -9.98
C VAL A 102 -8.26 -8.42 -8.56
N THR A 103 -7.93 -7.53 -7.62
CA THR A 103 -7.63 -7.82 -6.21
C THR A 103 -8.08 -6.65 -5.34
N ASP A 104 -7.96 -6.74 -4.01
CA ASP A 104 -8.36 -5.63 -3.11
C ASP A 104 -7.18 -4.82 -2.59
N GLY A 105 -5.97 -5.35 -2.68
CA GLY A 105 -4.78 -4.64 -2.22
C GLY A 105 -3.50 -5.13 -2.88
N VAL A 106 -2.53 -4.23 -3.02
CA VAL A 106 -1.24 -4.45 -3.68
C VAL A 106 -0.09 -3.87 -2.86
N VAL A 107 1.14 -4.12 -3.28
CA VAL A 107 2.36 -3.55 -2.69
C VAL A 107 2.49 -2.04 -3.00
N ASN A 108 3.44 -1.36 -2.35
CA ASN A 108 3.80 0.06 -2.58
C ASN A 108 4.46 0.33 -3.95
N PHE A 109 4.10 -0.42 -4.95
CA PHE A 109 4.44 -0.15 -6.35
C PHE A 109 3.15 -0.19 -7.16
N PHE A 110 2.52 0.95 -7.36
CA PHE A 110 1.26 1.03 -8.10
C PHE A 110 1.09 2.37 -8.82
N LEU A 111 0.40 2.32 -9.94
CA LEU A 111 -0.12 3.48 -10.66
C LEU A 111 -1.61 3.63 -10.35
N ALA A 112 -2.07 4.83 -10.06
CA ALA A 112 -3.47 5.08 -9.73
C ALA A 112 -4.00 6.36 -10.37
N ARG A 113 -5.32 6.44 -10.57
CA ARG A 113 -6.01 7.68 -10.93
C ARG A 113 -5.87 8.67 -9.76
N THR A 114 -5.37 9.86 -10.04
CA THR A 114 -5.04 10.85 -9.02
C THR A 114 -6.28 11.29 -8.23
N ASP A 115 -7.42 11.47 -8.92
CA ASP A 115 -8.70 11.80 -8.32
C ASP A 115 -9.17 10.72 -7.33
N LYS A 116 -9.03 9.46 -7.70
CA LYS A 116 -9.39 8.32 -6.86
C LYS A 116 -8.53 8.18 -5.61
N VAL A 117 -7.22 8.40 -5.73
CA VAL A 117 -6.33 8.43 -4.55
C VAL A 117 -6.70 9.57 -3.60
N ARG A 118 -7.10 10.73 -4.13
CA ARG A 118 -7.59 11.87 -3.32
C ARG A 118 -8.93 11.60 -2.66
N GLU A 119 -9.84 10.92 -3.35
CA GLU A 119 -11.15 10.55 -2.84
C GLU A 119 -11.04 9.62 -1.62
N VAL A 120 -10.23 8.57 -1.73
CA VAL A 120 -9.96 7.63 -0.62
C VAL A 120 -9.14 8.32 0.47
N GLY A 121 -8.07 8.99 0.09
CA GLY A 121 -7.13 9.66 0.99
C GLY A 121 -6.34 8.70 1.89
N PHE A 122 -5.37 9.25 2.60
CA PHE A 122 -4.59 8.53 3.62
C PHE A 122 -4.90 9.14 4.99
N ASP A 123 -5.19 8.32 6.00
CA ASP A 123 -5.50 8.86 7.32
C ASP A 123 -4.24 9.47 7.99
N PRO A 124 -4.18 10.80 8.15
CA PRO A 124 -2.99 11.47 8.68
C PRO A 124 -2.70 11.17 10.16
N ARG A 125 -3.63 10.51 10.87
CA ARG A 125 -3.46 10.06 12.25
C ARG A 125 -2.61 8.79 12.32
N LEU A 126 -2.47 8.07 11.20
CA LEU A 126 -1.62 6.88 11.10
C LEU A 126 -0.22 7.30 10.69
N SER A 127 0.74 7.13 11.60
CA SER A 127 2.12 7.57 11.37
C SER A 127 2.91 6.63 10.48
N ARG A 128 2.61 5.33 10.52
CA ARG A 128 3.28 4.28 9.72
C ARG A 128 2.49 2.96 9.78
N VAL A 129 2.84 2.04 8.86
CA VAL A 129 2.34 0.63 8.83
C VAL A 129 0.82 0.56 8.68
N ALA A 130 0.27 1.47 7.92
CA ALA A 130 -1.15 1.52 7.64
C ALA A 130 -1.45 1.41 6.14
N HIS A 131 -0.51 0.84 5.36
CA HIS A 131 -0.70 0.63 3.93
C HIS A 131 -2.01 -0.09 3.61
N LEU A 132 -2.33 -1.12 4.40
CA LEU A 132 -3.57 -1.87 4.27
C LEU A 132 -4.82 -1.01 4.53
N GLU A 133 -4.73 0.01 5.38
CA GLU A 133 -5.87 0.86 5.72
C GLU A 133 -6.35 1.68 4.51
N PHE A 134 -5.46 2.13 3.64
CA PHE A 134 -5.85 2.80 2.40
C PHE A 134 -6.74 1.89 1.53
N PHE A 135 -6.37 0.62 1.39
CA PHE A 135 -7.18 -0.34 0.63
C PHE A 135 -8.48 -0.70 1.35
N LEU A 136 -8.46 -0.76 2.68
CA LEU A 136 -9.65 -0.99 3.49
C LEU A 136 -10.65 0.18 3.38
N ASP A 137 -10.14 1.42 3.40
CA ASP A 137 -10.96 2.62 3.17
C ASP A 137 -11.54 2.66 1.75
N GLY A 138 -10.81 2.13 0.78
CA GLY A 138 -11.23 2.04 -0.62
C GLY A 138 -12.15 0.87 -0.95
N LEU A 139 -12.42 -0.06 -0.01
CA LEU A 139 -13.29 -1.22 -0.29
C LEU A 139 -14.68 -0.76 -0.75
N GLY A 140 -15.12 -1.31 -1.90
CA GLY A 140 -16.39 -0.99 -2.53
C GLY A 140 -16.40 0.29 -3.38
N SER A 141 -15.37 1.13 -3.33
CA SER A 141 -15.24 2.35 -4.14
C SER A 141 -14.01 2.38 -5.04
N LEU A 142 -12.92 1.73 -4.63
CA LEU A 142 -11.67 1.66 -5.37
C LEU A 142 -11.53 0.30 -6.08
N GLN A 143 -11.42 0.32 -7.39
CA GLN A 143 -11.18 -0.89 -8.18
C GLN A 143 -9.68 -1.11 -8.38
N VAL A 144 -9.16 -2.19 -7.81
CA VAL A 144 -7.72 -2.47 -7.72
C VAL A 144 -7.33 -3.65 -8.59
N GLY A 145 -6.26 -3.50 -9.34
CA GLY A 145 -5.65 -4.58 -10.12
C GLY A 145 -4.17 -4.79 -9.78
N SER A 146 -3.61 -5.87 -10.29
CA SER A 146 -2.19 -6.21 -10.13
C SER A 146 -1.68 -6.92 -11.36
N CYS A 147 -0.55 -6.45 -11.92
CA CYS A 147 0.13 -7.04 -13.08
C CYS A 147 1.49 -7.60 -12.65
N SER A 148 1.71 -8.90 -12.88
CA SER A 148 2.97 -9.57 -12.49
C SER A 148 4.12 -9.36 -13.46
N ASP A 149 3.85 -8.82 -14.65
CA ASP A 149 4.82 -8.60 -15.73
C ASP A 149 5.43 -7.18 -15.72
N VAL A 150 5.01 -6.31 -14.81
CA VAL A 150 5.62 -5.00 -14.56
C VAL A 150 6.36 -5.05 -13.24
N VAL A 151 7.69 -5.00 -13.26
CA VAL A 151 8.52 -5.35 -12.12
C VAL A 151 9.49 -4.23 -11.77
N VAL A 152 9.59 -3.89 -10.49
CA VAL A 152 10.68 -3.09 -9.91
C VAL A 152 11.61 -3.97 -9.10
N ASP A 153 12.88 -3.59 -9.02
CA ASP A 153 13.85 -4.24 -8.14
C ASP A 153 13.90 -3.52 -6.79
N HIS A 154 13.90 -4.28 -5.71
CA HIS A 154 13.97 -3.74 -4.34
C HIS A 154 15.42 -3.76 -3.86
N ALA A 155 16.01 -2.58 -3.74
CA ALA A 155 17.41 -2.39 -3.35
C ALA A 155 17.60 -2.23 -1.83
N SER A 156 16.85 -2.96 -1.02
CA SER A 156 16.79 -2.84 0.44
C SER A 156 18.14 -2.92 1.18
N LYS A 157 19.19 -3.36 0.50
CA LYS A 157 20.56 -3.46 1.05
C LYS A 157 21.52 -2.40 0.52
N LEU A 158 21.09 -1.47 -0.34
CA LEU A 158 21.93 -0.35 -0.74
C LEU A 158 22.18 0.54 0.48
N LYS A 159 23.45 0.59 0.92
CA LYS A 159 23.91 1.55 1.92
C LYS A 159 24.05 2.90 1.22
N LEU A 160 23.03 3.71 1.24
CA LEU A 160 23.13 5.09 0.79
C LEU A 160 23.92 5.90 1.84
N PRO A 161 24.77 6.87 1.42
CA PRO A 161 25.61 7.64 2.36
C PRO A 161 24.85 8.35 3.47
N TRP A 162 23.56 8.63 3.25
CA TRP A 162 22.67 9.27 4.21
C TRP A 162 21.85 8.30 5.08
N THR A 163 21.99 6.98 4.89
CA THR A 163 21.32 5.94 5.70
C THR A 163 22.21 5.43 6.83
N SER A 164 23.05 6.28 7.46
CA SER A 164 23.84 5.85 8.61
C SER A 164 22.92 5.40 9.74
N ARG A 165 22.99 4.11 10.06
CA ARG A 165 22.04 3.38 10.92
C ARG A 165 22.05 3.80 12.39
N ASP A 166 23.14 4.38 12.92
CA ASP A 166 23.38 4.34 14.35
C ASP A 166 22.84 5.53 15.15
N ALA A 167 22.81 6.74 14.60
CA ALA A 167 22.30 7.90 15.33
C ALA A 167 20.86 8.27 14.95
N ARG A 168 20.37 7.86 13.76
CA ARG A 168 19.04 8.19 13.27
C ARG A 168 18.00 7.10 13.56
N ALA A 169 18.42 5.86 13.79
CA ALA A 169 17.51 4.75 14.05
C ALA A 169 16.67 4.97 15.31
N GLU A 170 17.28 5.44 16.42
CA GLU A 170 16.55 5.79 17.64
C GLU A 170 15.63 7.00 17.45
N THR A 171 16.09 8.02 16.73
CA THR A 171 15.28 9.20 16.43
C THR A 171 14.10 8.83 15.55
N TYR A 172 14.33 8.02 14.51
CA TYR A 172 13.25 7.49 13.67
C TYR A 172 12.29 6.56 14.41
N ALA A 173 12.77 5.76 15.35
CA ALA A 173 11.92 4.89 16.16
C ALA A 173 10.91 5.70 16.98
N ARG A 174 11.31 6.83 17.57
CA ARG A 174 10.40 7.73 18.31
C ARG A 174 9.25 8.27 17.45
N TYR A 175 9.49 8.51 16.15
CA TYR A 175 8.45 9.00 15.23
C TYR A 175 7.64 7.88 14.59
N ARG A 176 8.22 6.68 14.52
CA ARG A 176 7.52 5.49 14.03
C ARG A 176 6.48 4.99 15.03
N TYR A 177 6.84 4.98 16.30
CA TYR A 177 6.09 4.32 17.37
C TYR A 177 6.06 5.22 18.60
N PRO A 178 5.14 6.18 18.64
CA PRO A 178 4.97 6.96 19.87
C PRO A 178 4.40 6.06 20.96
N GLY A 179 5.25 5.63 21.88
CA GLY A 179 4.93 4.77 23.01
C GLY A 179 5.79 3.51 23.06
N SER A 180 5.88 2.90 24.23
CA SER A 180 6.70 1.72 24.53
C SER A 180 6.09 0.37 24.14
N LEU A 181 5.06 0.36 23.27
CA LEU A 181 4.40 -0.86 22.82
C LEU A 181 5.15 -1.49 21.66
N ASP A 182 5.16 -2.83 21.60
CA ASP A 182 5.68 -3.61 20.48
C ASP A 182 5.09 -3.13 19.14
N GLU A 183 5.96 -2.94 18.16
CA GLU A 183 5.65 -2.43 16.79
C GLU A 183 4.44 -3.10 16.15
N SER A 184 4.32 -4.41 16.31
CA SER A 184 3.25 -5.20 15.71
C SER A 184 1.90 -4.94 16.41
N GLN A 185 1.93 -4.70 17.70
CA GLN A 185 0.72 -4.42 18.48
C GLN A 185 0.24 -2.98 18.28
N VAL A 186 1.15 -2.01 18.18
CA VAL A 186 0.78 -0.61 17.90
C VAL A 186 0.14 -0.49 16.51
N ALA A 187 0.69 -1.17 15.51
CA ALA A 187 0.13 -1.19 14.17
C ALA A 187 -1.25 -1.87 14.13
N LYS A 188 -1.39 -3.01 14.79
CA LYS A 188 -2.66 -3.73 14.93
C LYS A 188 -3.70 -2.91 15.69
N HIS A 189 -3.33 -2.32 16.83
CA HIS A 189 -4.23 -1.46 17.60
C HIS A 189 -4.75 -0.28 16.79
N ARG A 190 -3.89 0.41 16.05
CA ARG A 190 -4.29 1.56 15.26
C ARG A 190 -5.24 1.21 14.13
N LEU A 191 -5.01 0.07 13.46
CA LEU A 191 -5.91 -0.43 12.43
C LEU A 191 -7.24 -0.92 13.03
N LEU A 192 -7.19 -1.66 14.16
CA LEU A 192 -8.32 -2.34 14.75
C LEU A 192 -9.34 -1.39 15.42
N PHE A 193 -8.86 -0.32 16.05
CA PHE A 193 -9.73 0.62 16.76
C PHE A 193 -10.17 1.82 15.93
N PHE A 194 -9.64 1.94 14.73
CA PHE A 194 -9.85 3.13 13.94
C PHE A 194 -11.19 3.07 13.17
N LYS A 195 -11.35 3.77 12.09
CA LYS A 195 -12.60 4.02 11.34
C LYS A 195 -13.58 2.84 11.24
N HIS A 196 -13.10 1.61 11.15
CA HIS A 196 -13.91 0.42 10.85
C HIS A 196 -14.34 -0.37 12.09
N ARG A 197 -14.01 0.10 13.29
CA ARG A 197 -14.28 -0.60 14.56
C ARG A 197 -13.82 -2.06 14.55
N LEU A 198 -12.64 -2.30 13.97
CA LEU A 198 -12.08 -3.64 13.89
C LEU A 198 -11.55 -4.07 15.25
N GLN A 199 -11.88 -5.27 15.69
CA GLN A 199 -11.38 -5.87 16.95
C GLN A 199 -10.39 -7.00 16.70
N CYS A 200 -10.37 -7.57 15.52
CA CYS A 200 -9.44 -8.64 15.16
C CYS A 200 -9.02 -8.54 13.69
N MET A 201 -7.90 -9.16 13.39
CA MET A 201 -7.41 -9.37 12.04
C MET A 201 -6.94 -10.81 11.91
N THR A 202 -7.43 -11.53 10.91
CA THR A 202 -6.99 -12.87 10.55
C THR A 202 -6.27 -12.82 9.21
N SER A 203 -5.13 -13.50 9.11
CA SER A 203 -4.34 -13.63 7.87
C SER A 203 -4.25 -15.11 7.50
N GLU A 204 -4.63 -15.46 6.26
CA GLU A 204 -4.50 -16.79 5.66
C GLU A 204 -3.50 -16.77 4.50
#